data_e8d4990b9db76b867e289f144f3959f7
#
_entry.id   e8d4990b9db76b867e289f144f3959f7
#
_cell.length_a   1.000
_cell.length_b   1.000
_cell.length_c   1.000
_cell.angle_alpha   90.00
_cell.angle_beta   90.00
_cell.angle_gamma   90.00
#
_symmetry.space_group_name_H-M   'P 1'
#
loop_
_entity.id
_entity.type
_entity.pdbx_description
1 polymer ?
#
loop_
_entity_poly.entity_id
_entity_poly.type
_entity_poly.pdbx_seq_one_letter_code
_entity_poly.pdbx_strand_id
1 'polypeptide(L)' 'MNQPTAAHRTIPFGTRLRVTNIDNGRSVVVRVNDRGPRVPERVLDLSLAAAKALGMVGAGVARVEIVVLADDN' A
#
# COMPACT_ATOMS: atom_id res chain seq x y z
N MET A 1 -4.47 11.51 12.64
CA MET A 1 -3.58 11.78 11.52
C MET A 1 -3.73 10.72 10.48
N ASN A 2 -3.84 11.14 9.25
CA ASN A 2 -4.07 10.22 8.14
C ASN A 2 -2.75 9.83 7.48
N GLN A 3 -2.01 8.97 8.14
CA GLN A 3 -0.77 8.48 7.55
C GLN A 3 -1.06 7.37 6.57
N PRO A 4 -0.25 7.25 5.50
CA PRO A 4 -0.41 6.16 4.56
C PRO A 4 -0.03 4.83 5.22
N THR A 5 -0.98 3.91 5.26
CA THR A 5 -0.77 2.58 5.82
C THR A 5 -1.35 1.54 4.89
N ALA A 6 -1.02 0.28 5.16
CA ALA A 6 -1.50 -0.83 4.36
C ALA A 6 -1.65 -2.09 5.18
N ALA A 7 -2.52 -2.98 4.70
CA ALA A 7 -2.64 -4.33 5.21
C ALA A 7 -1.99 -5.30 4.23
N HIS A 8 -1.19 -6.22 4.75
CA HIS A 8 -0.57 -7.27 3.97
C HIS A 8 -0.64 -8.58 4.74
N ARG A 9 -0.71 -9.70 4.03
CA ARG A 9 -0.94 -10.99 4.68
C ARG A 9 0.21 -11.45 5.55
N THR A 10 1.45 -11.19 5.13
CA THR A 10 2.62 -11.77 5.77
C THR A 10 3.74 -10.80 6.08
N ILE A 11 3.82 -9.66 5.41
CA ILE A 11 4.92 -8.72 5.66
C ILE A 11 4.84 -8.22 7.11
N PRO A 12 5.96 -8.21 7.84
CA PRO A 12 5.95 -7.81 9.25
C PRO A 12 5.40 -6.41 9.46
N PHE A 13 4.70 -6.21 10.55
CA PHE A 13 4.20 -4.89 10.93
C PHE A 13 5.37 -3.93 11.09
N GLY A 14 5.15 -2.69 10.65
CA GLY A 14 6.18 -1.66 10.70
C GLY A 14 7.04 -1.59 9.45
N THR A 15 6.98 -2.60 8.58
CA THR A 15 7.73 -2.58 7.33
C THR A 15 7.21 -1.47 6.43
N ARG A 16 8.12 -0.74 5.80
CA ARG A 16 7.75 0.30 4.84
C ARG A 16 7.86 -0.23 3.44
N LEU A 17 6.87 0.10 2.64
CA LEU A 17 6.79 -0.30 1.25
C LEU A 17 6.63 0.94 0.39
N ARG A 18 7.34 0.98 -0.74
CA ARG A 18 7.01 1.96 -1.78
C ARG A 18 6.02 1.31 -2.72
N VAL A 19 4.87 1.93 -2.85
CA VAL A 19 3.81 1.45 -3.72
C VAL A 19 3.67 2.42 -4.87
N THR A 20 3.76 1.94 -6.09
CA THR A 20 3.63 2.76 -7.29
C THR A 20 2.43 2.32 -8.08
N ASN A 21 1.55 3.25 -8.38
CA ASN A 21 0.43 3.00 -9.30
C ASN A 21 0.99 2.98 -10.72
N ILE A 22 0.96 1.81 -11.34
CA ILE A 22 1.58 1.60 -12.65
C ILE A 22 0.90 2.46 -13.72
N ASP A 23 -0.40 2.70 -13.58
CA ASP A 23 -1.16 3.39 -14.61
C ASP A 23 -0.88 4.90 -14.68
N ASN A 24 -0.59 5.54 -13.55
CA ASN A 24 -0.36 6.98 -13.54
C ASN A 24 1.03 7.39 -13.02
N GLY A 25 1.85 6.43 -12.59
CA GLY A 25 3.21 6.70 -12.14
C GLY A 25 3.33 7.29 -10.75
N ARG A 26 2.21 7.53 -10.04
CA ARG A 26 2.27 8.04 -8.68
C ARG A 26 2.76 6.98 -7.71
N SER A 27 3.48 7.40 -6.69
CA SER A 27 3.95 6.47 -5.66
C SER A 27 3.77 7.07 -4.27
N VAL A 28 3.73 6.18 -3.29
CA VAL A 28 3.62 6.56 -1.89
C VAL A 28 4.34 5.52 -1.05
N VAL A 29 4.93 5.96 0.06
CA VAL A 29 5.51 5.03 1.03
C VAL A 29 4.44 4.75 2.09
N VAL A 30 4.17 3.47 2.32
CA VAL A 30 3.17 3.04 3.30
C VAL A 30 3.85 2.20 4.36
N ARG A 31 3.23 2.15 5.54
CA ARG A 31 3.65 1.25 6.61
C ARG A 31 2.63 0.13 6.74
N VAL A 32 3.12 -1.11 6.84
CA VAL A 32 2.24 -2.26 7.08
C VAL A 32 1.84 -2.25 8.55
N ASN A 33 0.54 -2.17 8.82
CA ASN A 33 0.05 -2.14 10.20
C ASN A 33 -1.18 -3.04 10.42
N ASP A 34 -1.53 -3.86 9.44
CA ASP A 34 -2.69 -4.73 9.57
C ASP A 34 -2.50 -5.96 8.70
N ARG A 35 -3.37 -6.95 8.88
CA ARG A 35 -3.37 -8.18 8.11
C ARG A 35 -4.52 -8.17 7.10
N GLY A 36 -4.26 -8.74 5.94
CA GLY A 36 -5.20 -8.78 4.82
C GLY A 36 -4.49 -8.44 3.54
N PRO A 37 -5.20 -8.29 2.44
CA PRO A 37 -6.64 -8.51 2.28
C PRO A 37 -7.02 -9.99 2.31
N ARG A 38 -8.31 -10.24 2.49
CA ARG A 38 -8.84 -11.59 2.49
C ARG A 38 -9.32 -12.05 1.12
N VAL A 39 -9.28 -11.15 0.16
CA VAL A 39 -9.67 -11.45 -1.21
C VAL A 39 -8.41 -11.95 -1.94
N PRO A 40 -8.44 -13.18 -2.49
CA PRO A 40 -7.24 -13.78 -3.07
C PRO A 40 -6.59 -12.96 -4.20
N GLU A 41 -7.39 -12.23 -4.96
CA GLU A 41 -6.91 -11.46 -6.09
C GLU A 41 -6.16 -10.20 -5.68
N ARG A 42 -6.26 -9.79 -4.42
CA ARG A 42 -5.61 -8.58 -3.96
C ARG A 42 -4.43 -8.93 -3.07
N VAL A 43 -3.35 -8.18 -3.24
CA VAL A 43 -2.12 -8.37 -2.48
C VAL A 43 -2.04 -7.42 -1.30
N LEU A 44 -2.62 -6.24 -1.44
CA LEU A 44 -2.43 -5.16 -0.50
C LEU A 44 -3.73 -4.37 -0.37
N ASP A 45 -4.12 -4.04 0.85
CA ASP A 45 -5.19 -3.09 1.12
C ASP A 45 -4.58 -1.79 1.63
N LEU A 46 -4.93 -0.68 1.00
CA LEU A 46 -4.36 0.62 1.32
C LEU A 46 -5.32 1.46 2.14
N SER A 47 -4.77 2.25 3.07
CA SER A 47 -5.56 3.27 3.76
C SER A 47 -6.06 4.31 2.76
N LEU A 48 -7.06 5.07 3.17
CA LEU A 48 -7.58 6.14 2.32
C LEU A 48 -6.49 7.15 1.97
N ALA A 49 -5.63 7.49 2.93
CA ALA A 49 -4.54 8.42 2.67
C ALA A 49 -3.60 7.90 1.58
N ALA A 50 -3.27 6.61 1.62
CA ALA A 50 -2.42 6.01 0.60
C ALA A 50 -3.12 5.97 -0.76
N ALA A 51 -4.40 5.61 -0.77
CA ALA A 51 -5.16 5.56 -2.02
C ALA A 51 -5.26 6.95 -2.66
N LYS A 52 -5.46 7.98 -1.87
CA LYS A 52 -5.48 9.36 -2.38
C LYS A 52 -4.15 9.74 -2.99
N ALA A 53 -3.05 9.42 -2.31
CA ALA A 53 -1.72 9.74 -2.82
C ALA A 53 -1.45 9.06 -4.15
N LEU A 54 -2.00 7.87 -4.36
CA LEU A 54 -1.84 7.12 -5.60
C LEU A 54 -2.85 7.50 -6.68
N GLY A 55 -3.80 8.38 -6.36
CA GLY A 55 -4.80 8.78 -7.33
C GLY A 55 -5.80 7.69 -7.68
N MET A 56 -6.10 6.79 -6.76
CA MET A 56 -6.93 5.62 -7.05
C MET A 56 -8.24 5.54 -6.26
N VAL A 57 -8.61 6.61 -5.57
CA VAL A 57 -9.81 6.57 -4.71
C VAL A 57 -11.06 6.20 -5.49
N GLY A 58 -11.23 6.78 -6.67
CA GLY A 58 -12.41 6.50 -7.49
C GLY A 58 -12.35 5.15 -8.19
N ALA A 59 -11.17 4.57 -8.33
CA ALA A 59 -11.01 3.31 -9.05
C ALA A 59 -11.28 2.09 -8.18
N GLY A 60 -11.08 2.21 -6.87
CA GLY A 60 -11.24 1.10 -5.94
C GLY A 60 -10.11 0.07 -5.99
N VAL A 61 -9.67 -0.32 -7.17
CA VAL A 61 -8.60 -1.29 -7.38
C VAL A 61 -7.66 -0.75 -8.45
N ALA A 62 -6.36 -0.95 -8.27
CA ALA A 62 -5.37 -0.53 -9.24
C ALA A 62 -4.22 -1.53 -9.27
N ARG A 63 -3.50 -1.56 -10.39
CA ARG A 63 -2.28 -2.34 -10.49
C ARG A 63 -1.13 -1.53 -9.91
N VAL A 64 -0.39 -2.14 -9.02
CA VAL A 64 0.70 -1.44 -8.33
C VAL A 64 1.97 -2.29 -8.36
N GLU A 65 3.10 -1.59 -8.29
CA GLU A 65 4.38 -2.20 -8.03
C GLU A 65 4.73 -1.96 -6.56
N ILE A 66 5.20 -2.98 -5.87
CA ILE A 66 5.53 -2.89 -4.46
C ILE A 66 7.01 -3.18 -4.28
N VAL A 67 7.72 -2.26 -3.63
CA VAL A 67 9.12 -2.44 -3.29
C VAL A 67 9.26 -2.35 -1.78
N VAL A 68 9.81 -3.39 -1.18
CA VAL A 68 10.07 -3.40 0.27
C VAL A 68 11.30 -2.52 0.52
N LEU A 69 11.13 -1.52 1.38
CA LEU A 69 12.21 -0.61 1.71
C LEU A 69 13.04 -1.19 2.85
N ALA A 70 14.32 -0.83 2.86
CA ALA A 70 15.18 -1.25 3.94
C ALA A 70 14.64 -0.71 5.26
N ASP A 71 14.75 -1.53 6.30
CA ASP A 71 14.32 -1.11 7.62
C ASP A 71 15.37 -0.19 8.21
N ASP A 72 14.95 0.97 8.68
CA ASP A 72 15.85 2.01 9.15
C ASP A 72 16.09 1.97 10.64
N ASN A 73 16.03 0.88 11.22
CA ASN A 73 16.15 0.85 12.67
C ASN A 73 17.22 1.73 13.25
#